data_6c97f0c8f45b8360ffb9b25eadfdc06c
#
_entry.id   6c97f0c8f45b8360ffb9b25eadfdc06c
#
_cell.length_a   1.000
_cell.length_b   1.000
_cell.length_c   1.000
_cell.angle_alpha   90.00
_cell.angle_beta   90.00
_cell.angle_gamma   90.00
#
_symmetry.space_group_name_H-M   'P 1'
#
loop_
_entity.id
_entity.type
_entity.pdbx_description
1 polymer ?
#
loop_
_entity_poly.entity_id
_entity_poly.type
_entity_poly.pdbx_seq_one_letter_code
_entity_poly.pdbx_strand_id
1 'polypeptide(L)'
;MNYLKSGMITTGIAAILNCSGAITETIRTDRFEASTESSLWENQPQELQEKLTKSWRGGIKAIRTTLNENSEKENITEWNLFYSLEDSLNTLPREEHSSFIAAYYSNERRTMLENGDVMPALLLHPDHTKAILFWEKLDGTYAMITLELQINANNKSEWDVSHSWITKQPSST
;
A
#
# COMPACT_ATOMS: atom_id res chain seq x y z
N MET A 1 60.32 8.21 2.00
CA MET A 1 59.72 8.92 0.83
C MET A 1 58.24 8.94 1.02
N ASN A 2 57.74 10.13 1.35
CA ASN A 2 56.34 10.42 1.67
C ASN A 2 55.58 10.77 0.39
N TYR A 3 54.37 10.23 0.21
CA TYR A 3 53.34 10.87 -0.62
C TYR A 3 52.00 10.85 0.08
N LEU A 4 51.65 11.98 0.64
CA LEU A 4 50.30 12.39 1.01
C LEU A 4 49.49 12.62 -0.28
N LYS A 5 48.28 12.03 -0.38
CA LYS A 5 47.24 12.47 -1.30
C LYS A 5 46.08 13.05 -0.53
N SER A 6 45.98 14.37 -0.68
CA SER A 6 44.90 15.23 -0.24
C SER A 6 43.63 14.91 -1.05
N GLY A 7 42.52 14.56 -0.40
CA GLY A 7 41.20 14.46 -1.00
C GLY A 7 40.41 15.73 -0.75
N MET A 8 40.01 16.40 -1.80
CA MET A 8 39.15 17.60 -1.77
C MET A 8 37.73 17.24 -1.32
N ILE A 9 37.25 17.92 -0.28
CA ILE A 9 35.87 17.95 0.13
C ILE A 9 35.18 19.07 -0.65
N THR A 10 34.27 18.71 -1.53
CA THR A 10 33.45 19.68 -2.26
C THR A 10 32.18 19.94 -1.45
N THR A 11 32.12 21.10 -0.80
CA THR A 11 30.96 21.59 -0.07
C THR A 11 29.95 22.16 -1.07
N GLY A 12 28.87 21.45 -1.33
CA GLY A 12 27.74 21.96 -2.12
C GLY A 12 26.86 22.88 -1.28
N ILE A 13 26.81 24.14 -1.62
CA ILE A 13 25.92 25.15 -1.02
C ILE A 13 24.52 24.94 -1.63
N ALA A 14 23.55 24.52 -0.82
CA ALA A 14 22.16 24.51 -1.20
C ALA A 14 21.58 25.93 -1.07
N ALA A 15 21.18 26.51 -2.20
CA ALA A 15 20.46 27.77 -2.25
C ALA A 15 19.02 27.57 -1.78
N ILE A 16 18.64 28.21 -0.69
CA ILE A 16 17.27 28.28 -0.19
C ILE A 16 16.54 29.35 -1.00
N LEU A 17 15.67 28.94 -1.92
CA LEU A 17 14.69 29.83 -2.53
C LEU A 17 13.38 29.76 -1.74
N ASN A 18 13.14 30.80 -0.94
CA ASN A 18 11.85 31.09 -0.33
C ASN A 18 10.88 31.54 -1.44
N CYS A 19 9.89 30.69 -1.78
CA CYS A 19 8.67 31.11 -2.48
C CYS A 19 7.48 30.82 -1.58
N SER A 20 6.82 31.90 -1.14
CA SER A 20 5.54 31.88 -0.45
C SER A 20 4.44 31.26 -1.31
N GLY A 21 3.62 30.40 -0.71
CA GLY A 21 2.25 30.14 -1.14
C GLY A 21 2.06 29.00 -2.13
N ALA A 22 2.06 27.79 -1.62
CA ALA A 22 1.17 26.67 -1.91
C ALA A 22 1.71 25.52 -1.05
N ILE A 23 0.95 25.06 -0.06
CA ILE A 23 1.24 23.81 0.63
C ILE A 23 0.90 22.72 -0.38
N THR A 24 1.84 22.44 -1.26
CA THR A 24 1.81 21.19 -2.02
C THR A 24 2.32 20.14 -1.03
N GLU A 25 1.41 19.42 -0.37
CA GLU A 25 1.75 18.18 0.30
C GLU A 25 2.42 17.27 -0.73
N THR A 26 3.72 17.35 -0.79
CA THR A 26 4.53 16.35 -1.49
C THR A 26 4.36 15.06 -0.66
N ILE A 27 3.39 14.25 -1.05
CA ILE A 27 3.28 12.88 -0.55
C ILE A 27 4.65 12.29 -0.82
N ARG A 28 5.38 11.96 0.23
CA ARG A 28 6.63 11.18 0.13
C ARG A 28 6.25 9.80 -0.41
N THR A 29 6.21 9.70 -1.71
CA THR A 29 6.04 8.45 -2.46
C THR A 29 7.27 7.54 -2.30
N ASP A 30 8.39 8.09 -1.84
CA ASP A 30 9.69 7.42 -1.74
C ASP A 30 9.67 6.19 -0.80
N ARG A 31 8.72 6.10 0.12
CA ARG A 31 8.57 4.95 1.02
C ARG A 31 7.76 3.80 0.42
N PHE A 32 6.91 4.10 -0.55
CA PHE A 32 6.12 3.08 -1.24
C PHE A 32 6.88 2.40 -2.39
N GLU A 33 8.03 2.95 -2.79
CA GLU A 33 8.86 2.37 -3.86
C GLU A 33 9.82 1.29 -3.34
N ALA A 34 10.10 1.25 -2.03
CA ALA A 34 11.12 0.38 -1.45
C ALA A 34 10.74 -1.10 -1.29
N SER A 35 9.47 -1.47 -1.46
CA SER A 35 9.00 -2.87 -1.33
C SER A 35 8.71 -3.55 -2.68
N THR A 36 9.12 -2.95 -3.80
CA THR A 36 8.85 -3.43 -5.15
C THR A 36 9.90 -4.41 -5.70
N GLU A 37 10.67 -5.08 -4.86
CA GLU A 37 11.65 -6.09 -5.30
C GLU A 37 11.02 -7.43 -5.73
N SER A 38 9.77 -7.45 -6.16
CA SER A 38 9.22 -8.63 -6.82
C SER A 38 9.78 -8.69 -8.25
N SER A 39 10.55 -9.71 -8.55
CA SER A 39 11.07 -10.00 -9.89
C SER A 39 9.98 -10.08 -10.96
N LEU A 40 8.73 -10.30 -10.57
CA LEU A 40 7.54 -10.29 -11.43
C LEU A 40 7.15 -8.88 -11.84
N TRP A 41 7.33 -7.89 -10.95
CA TRP A 41 7.00 -6.49 -11.23
C TRP A 41 7.96 -5.86 -12.26
N GLU A 42 9.26 -6.06 -12.07
CA GLU A 42 10.30 -5.49 -12.93
C GLU A 42 10.21 -5.98 -14.39
N ASN A 43 9.67 -7.18 -14.60
CA ASN A 43 9.50 -7.78 -15.92
C ASN A 43 8.19 -7.38 -16.64
N GLN A 44 7.33 -6.56 -16.03
CA GLN A 44 6.11 -6.08 -16.69
C GLN A 44 6.41 -4.95 -17.68
N PRO A 45 5.65 -4.83 -18.79
CA PRO A 45 5.75 -3.68 -19.69
C PRO A 45 5.58 -2.36 -18.93
N GLN A 46 6.40 -1.35 -19.26
CA GLN A 46 6.39 -0.06 -18.58
C GLN A 46 5.01 0.59 -18.53
N GLU A 47 4.25 0.51 -19.62
CA GLU A 47 2.88 1.05 -19.69
C GLU A 47 1.95 0.40 -18.64
N LEU A 48 2.10 -0.91 -18.42
CA LEU A 48 1.34 -1.63 -17.39
C LEU A 48 1.76 -1.21 -15.99
N GLN A 49 3.08 -1.08 -15.75
CA GLN A 49 3.60 -0.60 -14.47
C GLN A 49 3.07 0.80 -14.13
N GLU A 50 3.08 1.72 -15.09
CA GLU A 50 2.55 3.09 -14.91
C GLU A 50 1.05 3.09 -14.61
N LYS A 51 0.27 2.28 -15.36
CA LYS A 51 -1.17 2.13 -15.15
C LYS A 51 -1.48 1.59 -13.75
N LEU A 52 -0.82 0.52 -13.34
CA LEU A 52 -1.01 -0.09 -12.02
C LEU A 52 -0.59 0.87 -10.90
N THR A 53 0.56 1.52 -11.03
CA THR A 53 1.05 2.50 -10.05
C THR A 53 0.06 3.66 -9.88
N LYS A 54 -0.51 4.17 -10.98
CA LYS A 54 -1.53 5.22 -10.92
C LYS A 54 -2.78 4.75 -10.18
N SER A 55 -3.27 3.56 -10.50
CA SER A 55 -4.43 2.95 -9.84
C SER A 55 -4.20 2.77 -8.34
N TRP A 56 -3.07 2.20 -7.93
CA TRP A 56 -2.77 1.98 -6.52
C TRP A 56 -2.60 3.28 -5.72
N ARG A 57 -1.98 4.32 -6.31
CA ARG A 57 -1.93 5.66 -5.69
C ARG A 57 -3.34 6.24 -5.48
N GLY A 58 -4.23 6.05 -6.45
CA GLY A 58 -5.64 6.42 -6.32
C GLY A 58 -6.33 5.68 -5.19
N GLY A 59 -6.11 4.35 -5.09
CA GLY A 59 -6.63 3.51 -4.03
C GLY A 59 -6.16 3.95 -2.64
N ILE A 60 -4.85 4.21 -2.47
CA ILE A 60 -4.30 4.71 -1.19
C ILE A 60 -4.96 6.05 -0.79
N LYS A 61 -5.18 6.95 -1.76
CA LYS A 61 -5.90 8.21 -1.50
C LYS A 61 -7.34 7.95 -1.07
N ALA A 62 -8.03 7.03 -1.73
CA ALA A 62 -9.40 6.65 -1.40
C ALA A 62 -9.51 6.03 0.01
N ILE A 63 -8.57 5.11 0.37
CA ILE A 63 -8.47 4.53 1.72
C ILE A 63 -8.32 5.63 2.76
N ARG A 64 -7.39 6.56 2.56
CA ARG A 64 -7.15 7.68 3.50
C ARG A 64 -8.41 8.51 3.71
N THR A 65 -9.14 8.83 2.65
CA THR A 65 -10.39 9.58 2.73
C THR A 65 -11.42 8.81 3.56
N THR A 66 -11.61 7.52 3.28
CA THR A 66 -12.60 6.67 3.97
C THR A 66 -12.27 6.51 5.46
N LEU A 67 -11.01 6.26 5.82
CA LEU A 67 -10.59 6.15 7.22
C LEU A 67 -10.79 7.47 7.98
N ASN A 68 -10.48 8.61 7.35
CA ASN A 68 -10.70 9.92 7.96
C ASN A 68 -12.20 10.22 8.19
N GLU A 69 -13.07 9.83 7.25
CA GLU A 69 -14.51 9.98 7.39
C GLU A 69 -15.09 9.12 8.52
N ASN A 70 -14.53 7.96 8.75
CA ASN A 70 -14.91 7.03 9.81
C ASN A 70 -14.29 7.35 11.19
N SER A 71 -13.59 8.48 11.32
CA SER A 71 -12.89 8.91 12.54
C SER A 71 -11.73 7.98 12.95
N GLU A 72 -11.30 7.08 12.10
CA GLU A 72 -10.11 6.26 12.30
C GLU A 72 -8.88 7.08 11.93
N LYS A 73 -8.18 7.62 12.93
CA LYS A 73 -6.96 8.43 12.74
C LYS A 73 -5.74 7.54 12.45
N GLU A 74 -5.86 6.61 11.54
CA GLU A 74 -4.75 5.76 11.17
C GLU A 74 -3.83 6.44 10.15
N ASN A 75 -2.53 6.47 10.43
CA ASN A 75 -1.54 7.01 9.52
C ASN A 75 -1.10 5.96 8.49
N ILE A 76 -1.89 5.76 7.44
CA ILE A 76 -1.60 4.76 6.40
C ILE A 76 -0.32 5.03 5.61
N THR A 77 0.34 6.19 5.78
CA THR A 77 1.62 6.48 5.12
C THR A 77 2.78 5.65 5.68
N GLU A 78 2.59 5.03 6.85
CA GLU A 78 3.57 4.14 7.49
C GLU A 78 3.34 2.67 7.15
N TRP A 79 2.23 2.35 6.48
CA TRP A 79 1.91 0.99 6.11
C TRP A 79 2.75 0.50 4.93
N ASN A 80 3.07 -0.79 4.94
CA ASN A 80 3.83 -1.42 3.87
C ASN A 80 2.90 -1.81 2.72
N LEU A 81 3.24 -1.41 1.49
CA LEU A 81 2.50 -1.75 0.29
C LEU A 81 3.09 -2.98 -0.37
N PHE A 82 2.25 -3.97 -0.66
CA PHE A 82 2.60 -5.20 -1.36
C PHE A 82 1.75 -5.36 -2.62
N TYR A 83 2.37 -5.79 -3.69
CA TYR A 83 1.73 -6.06 -4.98
C TYR A 83 1.51 -7.56 -5.22
N SER A 84 2.03 -8.40 -4.36
CA SER A 84 1.80 -9.83 -4.38
C SER A 84 1.47 -10.36 -2.98
N LEU A 85 0.66 -11.43 -2.94
CA LEU A 85 0.39 -12.15 -1.70
C LEU A 85 1.66 -12.78 -1.14
N GLU A 86 2.54 -13.32 -2.00
CA GLU A 86 3.77 -13.99 -1.60
C GLU A 86 4.68 -13.06 -0.81
N ASP A 87 4.90 -11.82 -1.31
CA ASP A 87 5.74 -10.83 -0.64
C ASP A 87 5.17 -10.45 0.72
N SER A 88 3.84 -10.30 0.84
CA SER A 88 3.20 -10.02 2.13
C SER A 88 3.34 -11.19 3.11
N LEU A 89 3.22 -12.43 2.65
CA LEU A 89 3.41 -13.62 3.50
C LEU A 89 4.82 -13.73 4.05
N ASN A 90 5.83 -13.29 3.30
CA ASN A 90 7.23 -13.32 3.75
C ASN A 90 7.49 -12.41 4.97
N THR A 91 6.59 -11.47 5.26
CA THR A 91 6.66 -10.56 6.42
C THR A 91 5.88 -11.07 7.63
N LEU A 92 4.99 -12.04 7.45
CA LEU A 92 4.13 -12.57 8.49
C LEU A 92 4.71 -13.85 9.13
N PRO A 93 4.39 -14.13 10.41
CA PRO A 93 4.70 -15.42 11.03
C PRO A 93 4.08 -16.59 10.25
N ARG A 94 4.82 -17.70 10.12
CA ARG A 94 4.37 -18.86 9.33
C ARG A 94 3.04 -19.46 9.84
N GLU A 95 2.80 -19.42 11.13
CA GLU A 95 1.57 -19.87 11.78
C GLU A 95 0.34 -19.11 11.34
N GLU A 96 0.50 -17.87 10.85
CA GLU A 96 -0.58 -17.00 10.39
C GLU A 96 -0.87 -17.15 8.89
N HIS A 97 0.06 -17.72 8.10
CA HIS A 97 -0.06 -17.78 6.65
C HIS A 97 -1.38 -18.40 6.17
N SER A 98 -1.81 -19.50 6.81
CA SER A 98 -3.02 -20.22 6.39
C SER A 98 -4.28 -19.37 6.55
N SER A 99 -4.43 -18.69 7.70
CA SER A 99 -5.59 -17.80 7.95
C SER A 99 -5.51 -16.55 7.12
N PHE A 100 -4.31 -15.96 6.93
CA PHE A 100 -4.12 -14.80 6.06
C PHE A 100 -4.50 -15.11 4.60
N ILE A 101 -4.06 -16.24 4.06
CA ILE A 101 -4.44 -16.70 2.71
C ILE A 101 -5.96 -16.89 2.62
N ALA A 102 -6.59 -17.50 3.64
CA ALA A 102 -8.03 -17.68 3.66
C ALA A 102 -8.80 -16.36 3.66
N ALA A 103 -8.39 -15.40 4.49
CA ALA A 103 -8.95 -14.04 4.54
C ALA A 103 -8.71 -13.28 3.23
N TYR A 104 -7.51 -13.38 2.64
CA TYR A 104 -7.18 -12.77 1.35
C TYR A 104 -8.07 -13.28 0.21
N TYR A 105 -8.43 -14.57 0.19
CA TYR A 105 -9.33 -15.20 -0.79
C TYR A 105 -10.76 -15.36 -0.28
N SER A 106 -11.19 -14.48 0.63
CA SER A 106 -12.52 -14.49 1.24
C SER A 106 -13.68 -14.43 0.23
N ASN A 107 -14.87 -14.71 0.68
CA ASN A 107 -16.07 -14.58 -0.14
C ASN A 107 -16.33 -13.13 -0.53
N GLU A 108 -16.06 -12.18 0.35
CA GLU A 108 -16.17 -10.74 0.11
C GLU A 108 -15.34 -10.35 -1.12
N ARG A 109 -14.07 -10.77 -1.19
CA ARG A 109 -13.22 -10.53 -2.35
C ARG A 109 -13.81 -11.17 -3.62
N ARG A 110 -14.28 -12.41 -3.53
CA ARG A 110 -14.84 -13.12 -4.71
C ARG A 110 -16.09 -12.46 -5.25
N THR A 111 -16.90 -11.87 -4.39
CA THR A 111 -18.13 -11.18 -4.79
C THR A 111 -17.90 -9.76 -5.29
N MET A 112 -16.81 -9.11 -4.83
CA MET A 112 -16.50 -7.73 -5.19
C MET A 112 -15.55 -7.60 -6.38
N LEU A 113 -14.71 -8.62 -6.65
CA LEU A 113 -13.75 -8.62 -7.76
C LEU A 113 -14.45 -9.09 -9.04
N GLU A 114 -14.39 -8.26 -10.09
CA GLU A 114 -15.03 -8.48 -11.38
C GLU A 114 -14.00 -8.52 -12.52
N ASN A 115 -14.41 -9.09 -13.64
CA ASN A 115 -13.57 -9.09 -14.83
C ASN A 115 -13.35 -7.66 -15.34
N GLY A 116 -12.09 -7.28 -15.49
CA GLY A 116 -11.70 -5.93 -15.93
C GLY A 116 -11.26 -5.01 -14.80
N ASP A 117 -11.48 -5.40 -13.55
CA ASP A 117 -10.91 -4.71 -12.40
C ASP A 117 -9.38 -4.74 -12.43
N VAL A 118 -8.76 -3.73 -11.84
CA VAL A 118 -7.30 -3.68 -11.71
C VAL A 118 -6.83 -4.72 -10.68
N MET A 119 -5.62 -5.25 -10.87
CA MET A 119 -5.04 -6.22 -9.95
C MET A 119 -4.99 -5.65 -8.51
N PRO A 120 -5.50 -6.40 -7.51
CA PRO A 120 -5.47 -5.98 -6.12
C PRO A 120 -4.06 -5.74 -5.59
N ALA A 121 -3.93 -4.73 -4.72
CA ALA A 121 -2.76 -4.50 -3.89
C ALA A 121 -3.15 -4.58 -2.41
N LEU A 122 -2.16 -4.75 -1.55
CA LEU A 122 -2.31 -4.92 -0.11
C LEU A 122 -1.50 -3.88 0.64
N LEU A 123 -2.12 -3.18 1.59
CA LEU A 123 -1.45 -2.42 2.62
C LEU A 123 -1.43 -3.23 3.91
N LEU A 124 -0.26 -3.41 4.52
CA LEU A 124 -0.08 -4.10 5.79
C LEU A 124 0.41 -3.13 6.85
N HIS A 125 -0.29 -3.07 7.98
CA HIS A 125 0.10 -2.25 9.13
C HIS A 125 1.47 -2.71 9.67
N PRO A 126 2.34 -1.80 10.14
CA PRO A 126 3.69 -2.15 10.63
C PRO A 126 3.72 -3.14 11.79
N ASP A 127 2.67 -3.20 12.62
CA ASP A 127 2.55 -4.17 13.72
C ASP A 127 1.99 -5.53 13.29
N HIS A 128 1.64 -5.69 12.00
CA HIS A 128 1.10 -6.92 11.41
C HIS A 128 -0.23 -7.40 12.03
N THR A 129 -1.05 -6.47 12.53
CA THR A 129 -2.37 -6.82 13.09
C THR A 129 -3.52 -6.47 12.17
N LYS A 130 -3.28 -5.61 11.16
CA LYS A 130 -4.29 -5.12 10.23
C LYS A 130 -3.74 -5.03 8.82
N ALA A 131 -4.55 -5.36 7.83
CA ALA A 131 -4.23 -5.17 6.43
C ALA A 131 -5.45 -4.67 5.65
N ILE A 132 -5.20 -3.94 4.55
CA ILE A 132 -6.25 -3.47 3.64
C ILE A 132 -5.93 -3.97 2.23
N LEU A 133 -6.75 -4.88 1.74
CA LEU A 133 -6.75 -5.31 0.35
C LEU A 133 -7.61 -4.33 -0.45
N PHE A 134 -7.10 -3.80 -1.57
CA PHE A 134 -7.82 -2.81 -2.37
C PHE A 134 -7.51 -2.93 -3.86
N TRP A 135 -8.46 -2.50 -4.70
CA TRP A 135 -8.29 -2.43 -6.15
C TRP A 135 -9.25 -1.44 -6.77
N GLU A 136 -8.89 -0.93 -7.95
CA GLU A 136 -9.74 -0.09 -8.77
C GLU A 136 -10.68 -0.95 -9.61
N LYS A 137 -11.96 -0.66 -9.54
CA LYS A 137 -13.00 -1.29 -10.36
C LYS A 137 -13.04 -0.68 -11.75
N LEU A 138 -13.67 -1.40 -12.69
CA LEU A 138 -13.80 -0.95 -14.07
C LEU A 138 -14.49 0.42 -14.21
N ASP A 139 -15.39 0.77 -13.29
CA ASP A 139 -16.09 2.07 -13.23
C ASP A 139 -15.27 3.19 -12.58
N GLY A 140 -14.03 2.90 -12.14
CA GLY A 140 -13.13 3.84 -11.49
C GLY A 140 -13.41 4.06 -9.99
N THR A 141 -14.33 3.30 -9.38
CA THR A 141 -14.47 3.24 -7.92
C THR A 141 -13.38 2.33 -7.33
N TYR A 142 -13.22 2.34 -6.01
CA TYR A 142 -12.28 1.46 -5.32
C TYR A 142 -13.02 0.50 -4.41
N ALA A 143 -12.77 -0.79 -4.56
CA ALA A 143 -13.15 -1.80 -3.61
C ALA A 143 -12.05 -1.99 -2.57
N MET A 144 -12.45 -2.19 -1.31
CA MET A 144 -11.55 -2.32 -0.16
C MET A 144 -12.08 -3.39 0.79
N ILE A 145 -11.16 -4.19 1.33
CA ILE A 145 -11.44 -5.19 2.34
C ILE A 145 -10.40 -5.04 3.45
N THR A 146 -10.85 -4.81 4.67
CA THR A 146 -9.99 -4.80 5.85
C THR A 146 -9.90 -6.21 6.41
N LEU A 147 -8.67 -6.67 6.61
CA LEU A 147 -8.33 -7.92 7.29
C LEU A 147 -7.74 -7.57 8.65
N GLU A 148 -8.15 -8.25 9.70
CA GLU A 148 -7.67 -8.05 11.06
C GLU A 148 -7.25 -9.37 11.70
N LEU A 149 -6.12 -9.32 12.42
CA LEU A 149 -5.64 -10.44 13.22
C LEU A 149 -6.43 -10.48 14.52
N GLN A 150 -7.21 -11.54 14.71
CA GLN A 150 -8.03 -11.73 15.89
C GLN A 150 -7.57 -12.95 16.69
N ILE A 151 -7.77 -12.92 18.00
CA ILE A 151 -7.53 -14.07 18.86
C ILE A 151 -8.84 -14.85 18.97
N ASN A 152 -8.87 -16.06 18.44
CA ASN A 152 -10.03 -16.92 18.50
C ASN A 152 -10.25 -17.53 19.89
N ALA A 153 -11.38 -18.24 20.07
CA ALA A 153 -11.74 -18.89 21.35
C ALA A 153 -10.71 -19.92 21.85
N ASN A 154 -9.83 -20.43 20.97
CA ASN A 154 -8.76 -21.37 21.29
C ASN A 154 -7.42 -20.68 21.56
N ASN A 155 -7.42 -19.37 21.77
CA ASN A 155 -6.24 -18.52 21.97
C ASN A 155 -5.23 -18.59 20.81
N LYS A 156 -5.72 -18.79 19.57
CA LYS A 156 -4.92 -18.71 18.34
C LYS A 156 -5.19 -17.41 17.62
N SER A 157 -4.12 -16.83 17.11
CA SER A 157 -4.20 -15.68 16.20
C SER A 157 -4.67 -16.14 14.83
N GLU A 158 -5.74 -15.57 14.32
CA GLU A 158 -6.30 -15.87 13.01
C GLU A 158 -6.70 -14.56 12.30
N TRP A 159 -6.35 -14.47 11.02
CA TRP A 159 -6.78 -13.38 10.17
C TRP A 159 -8.20 -13.59 9.69
N ASP A 160 -9.03 -12.54 9.77
CA ASP A 160 -10.40 -12.57 9.30
C ASP A 160 -10.76 -11.25 8.63
N VAL A 161 -11.83 -11.26 7.82
CA VAL A 161 -12.39 -10.05 7.22
C VAL A 161 -13.18 -9.31 8.29
N SER A 162 -12.80 -8.06 8.58
CA SER A 162 -13.54 -7.21 9.50
C SER A 162 -14.55 -6.31 8.79
N HIS A 163 -14.16 -5.72 7.66
CA HIS A 163 -15.01 -4.81 6.89
C HIS A 163 -14.74 -4.94 5.38
N SER A 164 -15.77 -4.63 4.59
CA SER A 164 -15.65 -4.47 3.15
C SER A 164 -16.54 -3.34 2.64
N TRP A 165 -16.04 -2.56 1.67
CA TRP A 165 -16.81 -1.44 1.08
C TRP A 165 -16.31 -1.05 -0.30
N ILE A 166 -17.13 -0.29 -1.02
CA ILE A 166 -16.78 0.32 -2.31
C ILE A 166 -16.89 1.83 -2.12
N THR A 167 -15.83 2.56 -2.47
CA THR A 167 -15.82 4.02 -2.39
C THR A 167 -16.60 4.62 -3.55
N LYS A 168 -17.22 5.76 -3.31
CA LYS A 168 -17.73 6.58 -4.42
C LYS A 168 -16.56 7.27 -5.11
N GLN A 169 -16.63 7.40 -6.44
CA GLN A 169 -15.69 8.27 -7.14
C GLN A 169 -15.69 9.67 -6.51
N PRO A 170 -14.52 10.28 -6.26
CA PRO A 170 -14.50 11.70 -5.96
C PRO A 170 -15.11 12.40 -7.17
N SER A 171 -16.21 13.11 -6.95
CA SER A 171 -16.85 13.95 -7.98
C SER A 171 -15.75 14.83 -8.59
N SER A 172 -15.53 14.69 -9.90
CA SER A 172 -14.68 15.59 -10.67
C SER A 172 -15.35 16.96 -10.64
N THR A 173 -14.87 17.84 -9.77
CA THR A 173 -15.14 19.28 -9.79
C THR A 173 -14.15 19.95 -10.71
#